data_057a243283d5ab78384d4661f4424338
#
_entry.id   057a243283d5ab78384d4661f4424338
#
_cell.length_a   1.000
_cell.length_b   1.000
_cell.length_c   1.000
_cell.angle_alpha   90.00
_cell.angle_beta   90.00
_cell.angle_gamma   90.00
#
_symmetry.space_group_name_H-M   'P 1'
#
loop_
_entity.id
_entity.type
_entity.pdbx_description
1 polymer ?
#
loop_
_entity_poly.entity_id
_entity_poly.type
_entity_poly.pdbx_seq_one_letter_code
_entity_poly.pdbx_strand_id
1 'polypeptide(L)'
;MHPLLILSAILQIGCAVHVVRTGRPMYWIFLLFIGSYIAIAAYLIAEVLPGLGQNRTARRALRGAQDRIDPERRKREATRQLDVADTLDNRRRLAQESYNSGDYQQAAEMYRSGLRGLYATDPELMLGLARSQFALNLNADARQTLDALIAANPDFRSDSGHLLYARCLEALGDIPAAIHEYEA
;
A
#
# COMPACT_ATOMS: atom_id res chain seq x y z
N MET A 1 38.58 -13.81 -22.88
CA MET A 1 37.28 -14.49 -22.72
C MET A 1 36.22 -13.40 -22.61
N HIS A 2 35.17 -13.47 -23.44
CA HIS A 2 34.12 -12.42 -23.42
C HIS A 2 33.33 -12.45 -22.10
N PRO A 3 33.15 -11.32 -21.42
CA PRO A 3 32.42 -11.25 -20.15
C PRO A 3 31.00 -11.82 -20.24
N LEU A 4 30.40 -11.77 -21.42
CA LEU A 4 29.09 -12.35 -21.70
C LEU A 4 29.06 -13.89 -21.59
N LEU A 5 30.16 -14.58 -21.91
CA LEU A 5 30.25 -16.04 -21.79
C LEU A 5 30.32 -16.48 -20.34
N ILE A 6 31.04 -15.73 -19.51
CA ILE A 6 31.15 -15.99 -18.07
C ILE A 6 29.78 -15.77 -17.41
N LEU A 7 29.09 -14.68 -17.74
CA LEU A 7 27.74 -14.38 -17.24
C LEU A 7 26.75 -15.48 -17.64
N SER A 8 26.81 -15.94 -18.92
CA SER A 8 25.96 -17.05 -19.40
C SER A 8 26.19 -18.34 -18.61
N ALA A 9 27.48 -18.71 -18.38
CA ALA A 9 27.82 -19.92 -17.64
C ALA A 9 27.31 -19.86 -16.19
N ILE A 10 27.48 -18.71 -15.50
CA ILE A 10 26.98 -18.52 -14.13
C ILE A 10 25.46 -18.67 -14.09
N LEU A 11 24.76 -18.07 -15.05
CA LEU A 11 23.31 -18.15 -15.14
C LEU A 11 22.81 -19.57 -15.40
N GLN A 12 23.49 -20.31 -16.29
CA GLN A 12 23.20 -21.73 -16.60
C GLN A 12 23.39 -22.62 -15.37
N ILE A 13 24.50 -22.45 -14.64
CA ILE A 13 24.77 -23.17 -13.40
C ILE A 13 23.71 -22.86 -12.34
N GLY A 14 23.34 -21.60 -12.18
CA GLY A 14 22.27 -21.20 -11.25
C GLY A 14 20.93 -21.84 -11.57
N CYS A 15 20.53 -21.86 -12.85
CA CYS A 15 19.32 -22.53 -13.31
C CYS A 15 19.38 -24.06 -13.10
N ALA A 16 20.53 -24.70 -13.39
CA ALA A 16 20.70 -26.14 -13.18
C ALA A 16 20.59 -26.50 -11.69
N VAL A 17 21.20 -25.74 -10.80
CA VAL A 17 21.08 -25.93 -9.35
C VAL A 17 19.62 -25.74 -8.90
N HIS A 18 18.90 -24.79 -9.46
CA HIS A 18 17.50 -24.58 -9.17
C HIS A 18 16.64 -25.78 -9.61
N VAL A 19 16.88 -26.34 -10.81
CA VAL A 19 16.18 -27.55 -11.30
C VAL A 19 16.36 -28.72 -10.32
N VAL A 20 17.60 -28.97 -9.88
CA VAL A 20 17.93 -30.06 -8.95
C VAL A 20 17.26 -29.84 -7.59
N ARG A 21 17.32 -28.62 -7.04
CA ARG A 21 16.74 -28.30 -5.72
C ARG A 21 15.22 -28.35 -5.68
N THR A 22 14.56 -28.02 -6.79
CA THR A 22 13.08 -27.99 -6.88
C THR A 22 12.47 -29.28 -7.38
N GLY A 23 13.28 -30.32 -7.65
CA GLY A 23 12.80 -31.64 -8.11
C GLY A 23 12.15 -31.60 -9.49
N ARG A 24 12.52 -30.65 -10.34
CA ARG A 24 11.98 -30.50 -11.70
C ARG A 24 12.57 -31.56 -12.64
N PRO A 25 11.88 -31.89 -13.75
CA PRO A 25 12.35 -32.93 -14.70
C PRO A 25 13.75 -32.61 -15.23
N MET A 26 14.63 -33.60 -15.21
CA MET A 26 16.06 -33.43 -15.58
C MET A 26 16.30 -33.04 -17.03
N TYR A 27 15.32 -33.19 -17.94
CA TYR A 27 15.47 -32.73 -19.32
C TYR A 27 15.75 -31.23 -19.43
N TRP A 28 15.33 -30.43 -18.45
CA TRP A 28 15.65 -29.00 -18.41
C TRP A 28 17.15 -28.72 -18.34
N ILE A 29 17.93 -29.60 -17.68
CA ILE A 29 19.40 -29.45 -17.60
C ILE A 29 20.01 -29.62 -18.99
N PHE A 30 19.54 -30.61 -19.77
CA PHE A 30 20.01 -30.79 -21.15
C PHE A 30 19.62 -29.60 -22.04
N LEU A 31 18.42 -29.08 -21.90
CA LEU A 31 17.95 -27.92 -22.66
C LEU A 31 18.77 -26.65 -22.35
N LEU A 32 19.09 -26.45 -21.07
CA LEU A 32 19.94 -25.32 -20.63
C LEU A 32 21.38 -25.44 -21.13
N PHE A 33 21.92 -26.65 -21.26
CA PHE A 33 23.28 -26.89 -21.74
C PHE A 33 23.42 -26.72 -23.27
N ILE A 34 22.41 -27.14 -24.02
CA ILE A 34 22.39 -27.06 -25.50
C ILE A 34 21.84 -25.70 -25.95
N GLY A 35 21.01 -25.09 -25.12
CA GLY A 35 20.26 -23.89 -25.44
C GLY A 35 21.03 -22.62 -25.12
N SER A 36 21.02 -21.72 -26.09
CA SER A 36 21.37 -20.30 -26.00
C SER A 36 20.50 -19.60 -24.94
N TYR A 37 20.69 -18.27 -24.72
CA TYR A 37 19.87 -17.40 -23.88
C TYR A 37 18.36 -17.58 -24.01
N ILE A 38 17.88 -18.08 -25.15
CA ILE A 38 16.48 -18.42 -25.42
C ILE A 38 15.97 -19.53 -24.48
N ALA A 39 16.78 -20.57 -24.23
CA ALA A 39 16.38 -21.66 -23.34
C ALA A 39 16.31 -21.20 -21.87
N ILE A 40 17.20 -20.31 -21.45
CA ILE A 40 17.17 -19.70 -20.13
C ILE A 40 15.91 -18.86 -19.98
N ALA A 41 15.59 -18.02 -20.98
CA ALA A 41 14.37 -17.21 -20.97
C ALA A 41 13.11 -18.09 -20.94
N ALA A 42 13.05 -19.14 -21.76
CA ALA A 42 11.94 -20.10 -21.77
C ALA A 42 11.77 -20.81 -20.42
N TYR A 43 12.87 -21.22 -19.78
CA TYR A 43 12.84 -21.82 -18.45
C TYR A 43 12.32 -20.83 -17.39
N LEU A 44 12.82 -19.60 -17.39
CA LEU A 44 12.37 -18.58 -16.45
C LEU A 44 10.87 -18.27 -16.61
N ILE A 45 10.40 -18.20 -17.86
CA ILE A 45 8.99 -17.93 -18.16
C ILE A 45 8.09 -19.13 -17.78
N ALA A 46 8.50 -20.34 -18.13
CA ALA A 46 7.66 -21.52 -17.95
C ALA A 46 7.62 -22.03 -16.50
N GLU A 47 8.74 -21.93 -15.78
CA GLU A 47 8.90 -22.61 -14.49
C GLU A 47 9.07 -21.66 -13.30
N VAL A 48 9.78 -20.54 -13.47
CA VAL A 48 10.06 -19.63 -12.37
C VAL A 48 8.92 -18.61 -12.19
N LEU A 49 8.43 -18.04 -13.28
CA LEU A 49 7.35 -17.03 -13.24
C LEU A 49 6.04 -17.54 -12.59
N PRO A 50 5.53 -18.76 -12.90
CA PRO A 50 4.34 -19.28 -12.23
C PRO A 50 4.54 -19.48 -10.73
N GLY A 51 5.75 -19.95 -10.32
CA GLY A 51 6.12 -20.12 -8.90
C GLY A 51 6.20 -18.81 -8.14
N LEU A 52 6.65 -17.73 -8.77
CA LEU A 52 6.67 -16.38 -8.18
C LEU A 52 5.25 -15.85 -7.92
N GLY A 53 4.28 -16.20 -8.78
CA GLY A 53 2.88 -15.82 -8.62
C GLY A 53 2.20 -16.44 -7.39
N GLN A 54 2.70 -17.56 -6.88
CA GLN A 54 2.17 -18.25 -5.69
C GLN A 54 2.90 -17.83 -4.41
N ASN A 55 4.09 -17.28 -4.49
CA ASN A 55 4.89 -16.88 -3.33
C ASN A 55 4.45 -15.50 -2.83
N ARG A 56 3.93 -15.44 -1.58
CA ARG A 56 3.49 -14.19 -0.94
C ARG A 56 4.59 -13.14 -0.87
N THR A 57 5.85 -13.57 -0.64
CA THR A 57 7.00 -12.67 -0.54
C THR A 57 7.35 -12.07 -1.90
N ALA A 58 7.36 -12.88 -2.96
CA ALA A 58 7.60 -12.41 -4.33
C ALA A 58 6.51 -11.45 -4.80
N ARG A 59 5.24 -11.74 -4.49
CA ARG A 59 4.11 -10.83 -4.77
C ARG A 59 4.25 -9.48 -4.05
N ARG A 60 4.72 -9.49 -2.79
CA ARG A 60 4.98 -8.24 -2.05
C ARG A 60 6.13 -7.45 -2.68
N ALA A 61 7.22 -8.13 -3.06
CA ALA A 61 8.37 -7.49 -3.72
C ALA A 61 7.99 -6.90 -5.09
N LEU A 62 7.22 -7.63 -5.89
CA LEU A 62 6.72 -7.15 -7.18
C LEU A 62 5.78 -5.94 -7.02
N ARG A 63 4.86 -5.98 -6.05
CA ARG A 63 3.99 -4.83 -5.74
C ARG A 63 4.82 -3.63 -5.29
N GLY A 64 5.79 -3.83 -4.39
CA GLY A 64 6.65 -2.74 -3.93
C GLY A 64 7.51 -2.15 -5.05
N ALA A 65 8.00 -2.97 -5.99
CA ALA A 65 8.71 -2.48 -7.17
C ALA A 65 7.76 -1.70 -8.11
N GLN A 66 6.54 -2.19 -8.30
CA GLN A 66 5.54 -1.54 -9.13
C GLN A 66 5.06 -0.21 -8.55
N ASP A 67 4.88 -0.14 -7.22
CA ASP A 67 4.52 1.11 -6.52
C ASP A 67 5.64 2.17 -6.60
N ARG A 68 6.91 1.74 -6.75
CA ARG A 68 8.03 2.66 -6.98
C ARG A 68 8.08 3.20 -8.41
N ILE A 69 7.70 2.38 -9.40
CA ILE A 69 7.68 2.76 -10.82
C ILE A 69 6.49 3.65 -11.13
N ASP A 70 5.34 3.36 -10.54
CA ASP A 70 4.09 4.10 -10.75
C ASP A 70 3.33 4.28 -9.43
N PRO A 71 3.73 5.26 -8.61
CA PRO A 71 3.13 5.49 -7.29
C PRO A 71 1.66 5.91 -7.36
N GLU A 72 1.23 6.52 -8.45
CA GLU A 72 -0.15 6.98 -8.61
C GLU A 72 -1.10 5.93 -9.21
N ARG A 73 -0.59 4.76 -9.57
CA ARG A 73 -1.42 3.70 -10.19
C ARG A 73 -2.63 3.34 -9.35
N ARG A 74 -2.45 3.20 -8.03
CA ARG A 74 -3.53 2.83 -7.11
C ARG A 74 -4.60 3.90 -7.03
N LYS A 75 -4.19 5.16 -6.99
CA LYS A 75 -5.10 6.31 -7.02
C LYS A 75 -5.91 6.34 -8.32
N ARG A 76 -5.25 6.18 -9.48
CA ARG A 76 -5.94 6.12 -10.77
C ARG A 76 -6.94 4.95 -10.87
N GLU A 77 -6.58 3.79 -10.32
CA GLU A 77 -7.48 2.63 -10.25
C GLU A 77 -8.70 2.91 -9.34
N ALA A 78 -8.47 3.50 -8.17
CA ALA A 78 -9.55 3.88 -7.25
C ALA A 78 -10.48 4.95 -7.88
N THR A 79 -9.92 5.91 -8.62
CA THR A 79 -10.72 6.89 -9.38
C THR A 79 -11.62 6.21 -10.40
N ARG A 80 -11.08 5.29 -11.21
CA ARG A 80 -11.89 4.55 -12.19
C ARG A 80 -13.00 3.73 -11.53
N GLN A 81 -12.73 3.13 -10.37
CA GLN A 81 -13.75 2.37 -9.64
C GLN A 81 -14.87 3.28 -9.13
N LEU A 82 -14.53 4.48 -8.67
CA LEU A 82 -15.52 5.48 -8.28
C LEU A 82 -16.35 5.95 -9.48
N ASP A 83 -15.72 6.16 -10.65
CA ASP A 83 -16.41 6.54 -11.89
C ASP A 83 -17.40 5.47 -12.36
N VAL A 84 -17.08 4.18 -12.15
CA VAL A 84 -17.98 3.07 -12.50
C VAL A 84 -19.12 2.93 -11.51
N ALA A 85 -18.86 3.09 -10.22
CA ALA A 85 -19.85 2.96 -9.16
C ALA A 85 -19.53 3.91 -8.00
N ASP A 86 -20.37 4.91 -7.79
CA ASP A 86 -20.24 5.86 -6.69
C ASP A 86 -20.78 5.25 -5.39
N THR A 87 -19.98 4.35 -4.82
CA THR A 87 -20.27 3.70 -3.54
C THR A 87 -19.41 4.30 -2.42
N LEU A 88 -19.85 4.16 -1.18
CA LEU A 88 -19.07 4.58 -0.01
C LEU A 88 -17.68 3.91 0.04
N ASP A 89 -17.63 2.62 -0.28
CA ASP A 89 -16.37 1.85 -0.26
C ASP A 89 -15.38 2.38 -1.31
N ASN A 90 -15.85 2.70 -2.52
CA ASN A 90 -15.02 3.29 -3.57
C ASN A 90 -14.54 4.70 -3.19
N ARG A 91 -15.40 5.53 -2.56
CA ARG A 91 -15.00 6.85 -2.02
C ARG A 91 -13.94 6.71 -0.94
N ARG A 92 -14.14 5.80 0.02
CA ARG A 92 -13.17 5.52 1.09
C ARG A 92 -11.85 5.04 0.52
N ARG A 93 -11.88 4.15 -0.48
CA ARG A 93 -10.68 3.66 -1.15
C ARG A 93 -9.93 4.78 -1.88
N LEU A 94 -10.63 5.62 -2.64
CA LEU A 94 -10.01 6.76 -3.30
C LEU A 94 -9.42 7.73 -2.28
N ALA A 95 -10.12 8.03 -1.19
CA ALA A 95 -9.62 8.86 -0.11
C ALA A 95 -8.32 8.33 0.48
N GLN A 96 -8.26 7.01 0.77
CA GLN A 96 -7.07 6.37 1.31
C GLN A 96 -5.90 6.39 0.32
N GLU A 97 -6.13 6.12 -0.96
CA GLU A 97 -5.06 6.14 -1.98
C GLU A 97 -4.60 7.58 -2.28
N SER A 98 -5.49 8.57 -2.23
CA SER A 98 -5.14 9.99 -2.31
C SER A 98 -4.27 10.42 -1.13
N TYR A 99 -4.63 10.01 0.09
CA TYR A 99 -3.81 10.24 1.29
C TYR A 99 -2.41 9.62 1.14
N ASN A 100 -2.32 8.37 0.71
CA ASN A 100 -1.07 7.65 0.52
C ASN A 100 -0.17 8.27 -0.57
N SER A 101 -0.76 8.91 -1.57
CA SER A 101 -0.03 9.62 -2.64
C SER A 101 0.32 11.08 -2.27
N GLY A 102 -0.06 11.55 -1.07
CA GLY A 102 0.20 12.90 -0.61
C GLY A 102 -0.82 13.94 -1.07
N ASP A 103 -1.87 13.54 -1.78
CA ASP A 103 -2.98 14.42 -2.16
C ASP A 103 -4.01 14.50 -1.02
N TYR A 104 -3.60 15.19 0.05
CA TYR A 104 -4.40 15.32 1.27
C TYR A 104 -5.68 16.11 1.06
N GLN A 105 -5.69 17.05 0.11
CA GLN A 105 -6.87 17.83 -0.23
C GLN A 105 -7.98 16.92 -0.79
N GLN A 106 -7.65 16.13 -1.81
CA GLN A 106 -8.60 15.17 -2.39
C GLN A 106 -9.03 14.12 -1.36
N ALA A 107 -8.11 13.65 -0.52
CA ALA A 107 -8.43 12.71 0.56
C ALA A 107 -9.47 13.29 1.52
N ALA A 108 -9.28 14.52 1.99
CA ALA A 108 -10.22 15.21 2.88
C ALA A 108 -11.60 15.39 2.24
N GLU A 109 -11.65 15.76 0.95
CA GLU A 109 -12.91 15.92 0.21
C GLU A 109 -13.67 14.58 0.09
N MET A 110 -12.97 13.51 -0.26
CA MET A 110 -13.57 12.18 -0.39
C MET A 110 -14.08 11.65 0.95
N TYR A 111 -13.30 11.77 2.04
CA TYR A 111 -13.77 11.39 3.38
C TYR A 111 -14.99 12.21 3.81
N ARG A 112 -14.95 13.54 3.62
CA ARG A 112 -16.07 14.43 3.96
C ARG A 112 -17.33 14.10 3.14
N SER A 113 -17.16 13.76 1.87
CA SER A 113 -18.29 13.36 1.00
C SER A 113 -18.93 12.04 1.42
N GLY A 114 -18.16 11.16 2.08
CA GLY A 114 -18.65 9.89 2.63
C GLY A 114 -19.46 10.06 3.92
N LEU A 115 -19.21 11.11 4.71
CA LEU A 115 -19.88 11.40 5.99
C LEU A 115 -21.29 11.96 5.77
N ARG A 116 -22.22 11.12 5.24
CA ARG A 116 -23.60 11.50 4.92
C ARG A 116 -24.58 10.42 5.33
N GLY A 117 -25.80 10.81 5.68
CA GLY A 117 -26.89 9.89 6.01
C GLY A 117 -26.50 8.93 7.14
N LEU A 118 -26.59 7.64 6.88
CA LEU A 118 -26.26 6.59 7.87
C LEU A 118 -24.77 6.57 8.29
N TYR A 119 -23.89 7.17 7.48
CA TYR A 119 -22.44 7.20 7.72
C TYR A 119 -21.93 8.55 8.22
N ALA A 120 -22.85 9.45 8.62
CA ALA A 120 -22.49 10.79 9.07
C ALA A 120 -21.53 10.81 10.27
N THR A 121 -21.54 9.76 11.08
CA THR A 121 -20.69 9.58 12.26
C THR A 121 -19.82 8.32 12.16
N ASP A 122 -19.55 7.82 10.95
CA ASP A 122 -18.69 6.64 10.76
C ASP A 122 -17.26 6.93 11.27
N PRO A 123 -16.76 6.17 12.26
CA PRO A 123 -15.50 6.49 12.93
C PRO A 123 -14.27 6.39 12.02
N GLU A 124 -14.27 5.48 11.07
CA GLU A 124 -13.14 5.31 10.14
C GLU A 124 -13.06 6.47 9.14
N LEU A 125 -14.22 6.95 8.66
CA LEU A 125 -14.27 8.11 7.77
C LEU A 125 -13.87 9.39 8.50
N MET A 126 -14.34 9.58 9.75
CA MET A 126 -13.99 10.73 10.58
C MET A 126 -12.50 10.75 10.89
N LEU A 127 -11.93 9.60 11.26
CA LEU A 127 -10.48 9.49 11.51
C LEU A 127 -9.66 9.75 10.23
N GLY A 128 -10.11 9.25 9.08
CA GLY A 128 -9.48 9.53 7.79
C GLY A 128 -9.51 11.02 7.42
N LEU A 129 -10.65 11.69 7.68
CA LEU A 129 -10.78 13.13 7.49
C LEU A 129 -9.83 13.91 8.39
N ALA A 130 -9.80 13.59 9.69
CA ALA A 130 -8.92 14.25 10.64
C ALA A 130 -7.43 14.11 10.28
N ARG A 131 -7.01 12.91 9.85
CA ARG A 131 -5.64 12.66 9.35
C ARG A 131 -5.32 13.54 8.14
N SER A 132 -6.24 13.67 7.20
CA SER A 132 -6.06 14.49 6.00
C SER A 132 -5.99 15.97 6.34
N GLN A 133 -6.83 16.45 7.26
CA GLN A 133 -6.81 17.83 7.78
C GLN A 133 -5.48 18.13 8.48
N PHE A 134 -5.00 17.23 9.34
CA PHE A 134 -3.71 17.40 10.01
C PHE A 134 -2.55 17.47 9.01
N ALA A 135 -2.55 16.59 8.01
CA ALA A 135 -1.54 16.60 6.94
C ALA A 135 -1.56 17.89 6.10
N LEU A 136 -2.70 18.60 6.05
CA LEU A 136 -2.86 19.93 5.45
C LEU A 136 -2.49 21.07 6.41
N ASN A 137 -2.00 20.77 7.62
CA ASN A 137 -1.75 21.74 8.71
C ASN A 137 -3.02 22.45 9.22
N LEU A 138 -4.21 21.91 8.95
CA LEU A 138 -5.50 22.38 9.47
C LEU A 138 -5.75 21.78 10.86
N ASN A 139 -4.86 22.09 11.82
CA ASN A 139 -4.81 21.42 13.12
C ASN A 139 -6.07 21.66 13.96
N ALA A 140 -6.68 22.85 13.86
CA ALA A 140 -7.92 23.15 14.57
C ALA A 140 -9.10 22.33 14.03
N ASP A 141 -9.20 22.21 12.69
CA ASP A 141 -10.26 21.41 12.06
C ASP A 141 -10.08 19.91 12.36
N ALA A 142 -8.82 19.44 12.35
CA ALA A 142 -8.51 18.05 12.69
C ALA A 142 -8.91 17.73 14.13
N ARG A 143 -8.58 18.60 15.09
CA ARG A 143 -9.00 18.49 16.48
C ARG A 143 -10.53 18.46 16.58
N GLN A 144 -11.22 19.40 15.96
CA GLN A 144 -12.69 19.45 15.99
C GLN A 144 -13.33 18.18 15.44
N THR A 145 -12.75 17.61 14.36
CA THR A 145 -13.21 16.33 13.77
C THR A 145 -13.01 15.18 14.76
N LEU A 146 -11.89 15.15 15.49
CA LEU A 146 -11.59 14.13 16.49
C LEU A 146 -12.48 14.28 17.74
N ASP A 147 -12.75 15.50 18.18
CA ASP A 147 -13.70 15.77 19.28
C ASP A 147 -15.10 15.23 18.90
N ALA A 148 -15.56 15.47 17.68
CA ALA A 148 -16.82 14.97 17.18
C ALA A 148 -16.83 13.44 17.03
N LEU A 149 -15.71 12.83 16.61
CA LEU A 149 -15.55 11.37 16.55
C LEU A 149 -15.73 10.74 17.93
N ILE A 150 -15.03 11.25 18.94
CA ILE A 150 -15.07 10.74 20.32
C ILE A 150 -16.49 10.86 20.88
N ALA A 151 -17.12 12.02 20.68
CA ALA A 151 -18.49 12.27 21.15
C ALA A 151 -19.53 11.35 20.51
N ALA A 152 -19.40 11.08 19.20
CA ALA A 152 -20.34 10.23 18.47
C ALA A 152 -20.07 8.73 18.64
N ASN A 153 -18.85 8.34 18.98
CA ASN A 153 -18.41 6.93 19.04
C ASN A 153 -17.60 6.65 20.32
N PRO A 154 -18.21 6.69 21.51
CA PRO A 154 -17.48 6.57 22.79
C PRO A 154 -16.77 5.22 22.97
N ASP A 155 -17.22 4.17 22.28
CA ASP A 155 -16.63 2.83 22.33
C ASP A 155 -15.56 2.60 21.26
N PHE A 156 -15.36 3.54 20.35
CA PHE A 156 -14.33 3.40 19.30
C PHE A 156 -12.94 3.59 19.89
N ARG A 157 -12.10 2.57 19.77
CA ARG A 157 -10.71 2.58 20.23
C ARG A 157 -9.76 2.62 19.06
N SER A 158 -8.81 3.55 19.09
CA SER A 158 -7.81 3.71 18.03
C SER A 158 -6.55 4.36 18.56
N ASP A 159 -5.47 3.58 18.75
CA ASP A 159 -4.16 4.09 19.18
C ASP A 159 -3.67 5.21 18.23
N SER A 160 -3.89 5.02 16.92
CA SER A 160 -3.54 6.04 15.93
C SER A 160 -4.41 7.30 16.01
N GLY A 161 -5.65 7.17 16.52
CA GLY A 161 -6.54 8.30 16.76
C GLY A 161 -6.07 9.12 17.97
N HIS A 162 -5.74 8.49 19.09
CA HIS A 162 -5.16 9.13 20.27
C HIS A 162 -3.85 9.83 19.94
N LEU A 163 -2.95 9.15 19.23
CA LEU A 163 -1.69 9.76 18.77
C LEU A 163 -1.92 10.99 17.88
N LEU A 164 -2.89 10.94 16.98
CA LEU A 164 -3.22 12.09 16.14
C LEU A 164 -3.80 13.23 16.95
N TYR A 165 -4.67 12.93 17.92
CA TYR A 165 -5.27 13.93 18.79
C TYR A 165 -4.22 14.65 19.62
N ALA A 166 -3.29 13.90 20.24
CA ALA A 166 -2.16 14.47 20.96
C ALA A 166 -1.31 15.40 20.10
N ARG A 167 -1.00 14.99 18.85
CA ARG A 167 -0.29 15.83 17.89
C ARG A 167 -1.04 17.10 17.49
N CYS A 168 -2.37 17.03 17.38
CA CYS A 168 -3.19 18.22 17.11
C CYS A 168 -3.11 19.20 18.28
N LEU A 169 -3.22 18.71 19.54
CA LEU A 169 -3.10 19.52 20.75
C LEU A 169 -1.71 20.18 20.85
N GLU A 170 -0.65 19.41 20.60
CA GLU A 170 0.72 19.92 20.57
C GLU A 170 0.89 21.04 19.52
N ALA A 171 0.40 20.81 18.29
CA ALA A 171 0.47 21.80 17.22
C ALA A 171 -0.36 23.07 17.51
N LEU A 172 -1.38 22.97 18.36
CA LEU A 172 -2.19 24.10 18.82
C LEU A 172 -1.63 24.78 20.10
N GLY A 173 -0.54 24.24 20.67
CA GLY A 173 0.12 24.77 21.86
C GLY A 173 -0.48 24.32 23.20
N ASP A 174 -1.45 23.38 23.19
CA ASP A 174 -2.02 22.81 24.39
C ASP A 174 -1.18 21.62 24.89
N ILE A 175 0.01 21.93 25.38
CA ILE A 175 1.00 20.94 25.78
C ILE A 175 0.51 20.05 26.95
N PRO A 176 -0.16 20.59 28.00
CA PRO A 176 -0.65 19.75 29.10
C PRO A 176 -1.66 18.70 28.63
N ALA A 177 -2.60 19.07 27.77
CA ALA A 177 -3.59 18.14 27.22
C ALA A 177 -2.91 17.13 26.28
N ALA A 178 -1.91 17.53 25.48
CA ALA A 178 -1.15 16.63 24.61
C ALA A 178 -0.42 15.54 25.41
N ILE A 179 0.24 15.88 26.53
CA ILE A 179 0.92 14.93 27.41
C ILE A 179 -0.09 13.89 27.94
N HIS A 180 -1.25 14.33 28.42
CA HIS A 180 -2.30 13.43 28.93
C HIS A 180 -2.73 12.41 27.86
N GLU A 181 -2.89 12.85 26.61
CA GLU A 181 -3.28 11.96 25.50
C GLU A 181 -2.15 11.01 25.05
N TYR A 182 -0.87 11.38 25.23
CA TYR A 182 0.26 10.48 24.97
C TYR A 182 0.42 9.38 26.03
N GLU A 183 -0.12 9.59 27.23
CA GLU A 183 -0.05 8.65 28.36
C GLU A 183 -1.28 7.71 28.43
N ALA A 184 -2.36 8.01 27.70
CA ALA A 184 -3.61 7.27 27.68
C ALA A 184 -3.58 6.05 26.76
#